data_9a9c410540b6a55c6596a57a1b4149b5
#
_entry.id   9a9c410540b6a55c6596a57a1b4149b5
#
_cell.length_a   1.000
_cell.length_b   1.000
_cell.length_c   1.000
_cell.angle_alpha   90.00
_cell.angle_beta   90.00
_cell.angle_gamma   90.00
#
_symmetry.space_group_name_H-M   'P 1'
#
loop_
_entity.id
_entity.type
_entity.pdbx_description
1 polymer ?
#
loop_
_entity_poly.entity_id
_entity_poly.type
_entity_poly.pdbx_seq_one_letter_code
_entity_poly.pdbx_strand_id
1 'polypeptide(L)'
;MKNKIFYLGLVLILAITGCSNSNEKELIESDEVSGSSSIGLIDDERILSAESEPGNWLAFGRTYDARRFSPLKQINKESVSDLGLVWSKDMGTNRALEATPIVVDGIMFFTSTWSRVYAVEALTGETIWSFDPKVPGEWAKKACCDIVNRGVAVYNGKVYSASLDGRLFALNAETGEKIWEVDTIIDRERSYTITGAPRVAKGKVYIGNGGAEYGVRGYVTAYDSESGDQEWRFFTVPGNPDLGFEDPAMEMAAKTWKGTDWWEFGGGGTVWNSIVYDADFNNIYLGVGNGSPWTREIRSPGGGDNLFLSSIVAVDADTGVYKWHYQTTPEDNWDYTAVQDMALADMEIDGEMKKVLLQAPKNGFFYVIDRTNGKVLRAHPFAAVTWATHVDLETGRPVENPEVDYSDNGAWVLPGPLGAHNWQAMSIDLDSGLAYIPTQENPFFYAVQEDYKKTGIFKWTPGKWNMGIEMSSLAQNILNNLDSQPKPGGFLKAFDPLTGETKWSVPIPHYWNGGVLGTAGGLVFQGDALGMFSAYDKDTGERLWEFNTYTSMLAPPITFEVEGEQYVSILTGSGGGDLFGGEPLPPIEIQALSLIQI
;
A
#
# COMPACT_ATOMS: atom_id res chain seq x y z
N MET A 1 48.37 -10.78 51.81
CA MET A 1 47.87 -11.05 53.15
C MET A 1 46.43 -11.53 53.01
N LYS A 2 46.21 -12.81 53.13
CA LYS A 2 45.40 -13.55 54.14
C LYS A 2 43.93 -13.06 54.21
N ASN A 3 42.87 -13.84 54.09
CA ASN A 3 42.66 -15.24 54.46
C ASN A 3 41.47 -15.84 53.70
N LYS A 4 41.60 -17.13 53.39
CA LYS A 4 40.52 -18.09 53.05
C LYS A 4 39.79 -18.47 54.35
N ILE A 5 38.48 -18.78 54.29
CA ILE A 5 37.85 -19.78 55.15
C ILE A 5 36.86 -20.61 54.32
N PHE A 6 37.15 -21.92 54.31
CA PHE A 6 36.28 -23.06 53.93
C PHE A 6 35.37 -23.42 55.09
N TYR A 7 34.15 -23.86 54.85
CA TYR A 7 33.50 -24.86 55.68
C TYR A 7 32.73 -25.88 54.83
N LEU A 8 33.05 -27.11 55.15
CA LEU A 8 32.58 -28.39 54.62
C LEU A 8 31.67 -29.05 55.68
N GLY A 9 30.76 -29.87 55.26
CA GLY A 9 30.11 -30.88 56.07
C GLY A 9 28.58 -30.82 55.95
N LEU A 10 27.79 -31.81 55.93
CA LEU A 10 27.96 -33.29 56.11
C LEU A 10 26.65 -33.95 55.64
N VAL A 11 26.75 -35.07 55.00
CA VAL A 11 25.68 -35.96 54.53
C VAL A 11 25.06 -36.69 55.77
N LEU A 12 23.74 -36.88 55.79
CA LEU A 12 23.14 -37.96 56.56
C LEU A 12 22.00 -38.63 55.77
N ILE A 13 22.24 -39.87 55.43
CA ILE A 13 21.28 -40.84 54.88
C ILE A 13 20.57 -41.55 56.07
N LEU A 14 19.26 -41.62 56.02
CA LEU A 14 18.49 -42.57 56.79
C LEU A 14 17.41 -43.22 55.95
N ALA A 15 17.60 -44.48 55.67
CA ALA A 15 16.57 -45.33 55.06
C ALA A 15 15.76 -45.97 56.22
N ILE A 16 14.45 -45.94 56.09
CA ILE A 16 13.57 -46.86 56.80
C ILE A 16 12.51 -47.42 55.87
N THR A 17 12.48 -48.71 55.73
CA THR A 17 11.53 -49.58 55.03
C THR A 17 10.20 -49.69 55.80
N GLY A 18 9.09 -49.79 55.02
CA GLY A 18 7.95 -50.53 55.58
C GLY A 18 6.55 -50.21 55.10
N CYS A 19 6.01 -51.12 54.31
CA CYS A 19 4.62 -51.62 54.26
C CYS A 19 3.56 -50.82 53.44
N SER A 20 3.11 -51.56 52.46
CA SER A 20 1.92 -51.44 51.62
C SER A 20 0.64 -50.99 52.32
N ASN A 21 -0.08 -50.09 51.66
CA ASN A 21 -1.54 -50.16 51.54
C ASN A 21 -2.01 -49.50 50.23
N SER A 22 -2.78 -50.30 49.51
CA SER A 22 -3.53 -49.91 48.34
C SER A 22 -4.55 -48.80 48.65
N ASN A 23 -4.48 -47.65 48.03
CA ASN A 23 -5.62 -46.78 47.80
C ASN A 23 -5.50 -46.15 46.41
N GLU A 24 -6.59 -46.28 45.70
CA GLU A 24 -6.86 -45.73 44.40
C GLU A 24 -6.46 -44.23 44.36
N LYS A 25 -5.54 -43.89 43.48
CA LYS A 25 -5.36 -42.51 43.04
C LYS A 25 -6.40 -42.23 41.97
N GLU A 26 -7.43 -41.48 42.33
CA GLU A 26 -8.15 -40.66 41.37
C GLU A 26 -7.13 -39.86 40.56
N LEU A 27 -7.05 -40.15 39.28
CA LEU A 27 -6.45 -39.27 38.29
C LEU A 27 -7.32 -38.02 38.22
N ILE A 28 -6.91 -36.95 38.87
CA ILE A 28 -7.36 -35.62 38.52
C ILE A 28 -6.73 -35.39 37.15
N GLU A 29 -7.50 -35.63 36.09
CA GLU A 29 -7.26 -35.02 34.79
C GLU A 29 -7.24 -33.50 35.03
N SER A 30 -6.05 -32.92 34.99
CA SER A 30 -5.93 -31.50 34.77
C SER A 30 -6.51 -31.26 33.37
N ASP A 31 -7.73 -30.76 33.33
CA ASP A 31 -8.23 -30.03 32.16
C ASP A 31 -7.20 -28.92 31.89
N GLU A 32 -6.25 -29.19 31.00
CA GLU A 32 -5.64 -28.15 30.20
C GLU A 32 -6.77 -27.58 29.35
N VAL A 33 -7.42 -26.57 29.88
CA VAL A 33 -8.19 -25.64 29.08
C VAL A 33 -7.16 -25.00 28.15
N SER A 34 -6.92 -25.66 27.03
CA SER A 34 -6.40 -24.96 25.85
C SER A 34 -7.54 -24.04 25.42
N GLY A 35 -7.62 -22.88 26.05
CA GLY A 35 -8.37 -21.76 25.54
C GLY A 35 -7.69 -21.37 24.21
N SER A 36 -8.15 -21.95 23.11
CA SER A 36 -7.78 -21.39 21.82
C SER A 36 -8.30 -19.95 21.82
N SER A 37 -7.39 -19.00 21.83
CA SER A 37 -7.72 -17.59 21.64
C SER A 37 -8.64 -17.48 20.44
N SER A 38 -9.80 -16.83 20.62
CA SER A 38 -10.71 -16.55 19.50
C SER A 38 -10.32 -15.29 18.74
N ILE A 39 -9.30 -14.57 19.19
CA ILE A 39 -8.90 -13.28 18.65
C ILE A 39 -8.17 -13.46 17.32
N GLY A 40 -8.61 -12.72 16.28
CA GLY A 40 -7.93 -12.69 14.98
C GLY A 40 -8.02 -13.99 14.19
N LEU A 41 -8.99 -14.87 14.48
CA LEU A 41 -9.27 -16.06 13.68
C LEU A 41 -9.93 -15.69 12.36
N ILE A 42 -9.18 -15.02 11.48
CA ILE A 42 -9.55 -14.73 10.11
C ILE A 42 -8.90 -15.79 9.23
N ASP A 43 -9.69 -16.48 8.42
CA ASP A 43 -9.24 -17.36 7.36
C ASP A 43 -9.80 -16.91 6.00
N ASP A 44 -9.50 -17.66 4.93
CA ASP A 44 -10.00 -17.33 3.59
C ASP A 44 -11.53 -17.38 3.52
N GLU A 45 -12.18 -18.34 4.17
CA GLU A 45 -13.63 -18.48 4.15
C GLU A 45 -14.30 -17.30 4.84
N ARG A 46 -13.76 -16.84 5.97
CA ARG A 46 -14.27 -15.68 6.68
C ARG A 46 -14.13 -14.39 5.87
N ILE A 47 -12.99 -14.18 5.17
CA ILE A 47 -12.81 -13.01 4.30
C ILE A 47 -13.74 -13.08 3.08
N LEU A 48 -13.93 -14.24 2.48
CA LEU A 48 -14.83 -14.43 1.34
C LEU A 48 -16.30 -14.24 1.73
N SER A 49 -16.67 -14.55 2.97
CA SER A 49 -18.01 -14.37 3.52
C SER A 49 -18.20 -13.07 4.32
N ALA A 50 -17.27 -12.11 4.24
CA ALA A 50 -17.25 -10.88 5.04
C ALA A 50 -18.53 -10.02 4.91
N GLU A 51 -19.32 -10.18 3.85
CA GLU A 51 -20.61 -9.53 3.72
C GLU A 51 -21.65 -10.03 4.75
N SER A 52 -21.44 -11.22 5.34
CA SER A 52 -22.28 -11.76 6.42
C SER A 52 -21.93 -11.18 7.80
N GLU A 53 -20.79 -10.54 7.94
CA GLU A 53 -20.33 -9.88 9.17
C GLU A 53 -19.85 -8.44 8.89
N PRO A 54 -20.74 -7.55 8.44
CA PRO A 54 -20.40 -6.23 7.94
C PRO A 54 -19.73 -5.31 8.99
N GLY A 55 -19.87 -5.65 10.28
CA GLY A 55 -19.27 -4.93 11.40
C GLY A 55 -17.75 -5.10 11.51
N ASN A 56 -17.13 -6.03 10.77
CA ASN A 56 -15.69 -6.23 10.76
C ASN A 56 -15.03 -5.62 9.52
N TRP A 57 -13.73 -5.27 9.66
CA TRP A 57 -12.86 -4.84 8.57
C TRP A 57 -11.69 -5.82 8.44
N LEU A 58 -11.90 -6.93 7.70
CA LEU A 58 -11.08 -8.14 7.80
C LEU A 58 -9.78 -8.11 6.97
N ALA A 59 -9.70 -7.30 5.93
CA ALA A 59 -8.55 -7.18 5.04
C ALA A 59 -8.24 -5.70 4.74
N PHE A 60 -7.12 -5.41 4.10
CA PHE A 60 -6.70 -4.04 3.77
C PHE A 60 -7.79 -3.25 3.02
N GLY A 61 -8.44 -3.87 2.04
CA GLY A 61 -9.58 -3.30 1.31
C GLY A 61 -10.95 -3.73 1.84
N ARG A 62 -11.05 -4.20 3.06
CA ARG A 62 -12.16 -4.84 3.77
C ARG A 62 -12.34 -6.32 3.42
N THR A 63 -12.32 -6.67 2.16
CA THR A 63 -12.50 -8.02 1.58
C THR A 63 -11.41 -8.30 0.53
N TYR A 64 -11.38 -9.50 -0.05
CA TYR A 64 -10.41 -9.82 -1.10
C TYR A 64 -10.64 -9.04 -2.41
N ASP A 65 -11.87 -8.63 -2.70
CA ASP A 65 -12.16 -7.78 -3.86
C ASP A 65 -11.67 -6.32 -3.70
N ALA A 66 -11.24 -5.96 -2.50
CA ALA A 66 -10.56 -4.71 -2.17
C ALA A 66 -11.28 -3.42 -2.61
N ARG A 67 -12.63 -3.46 -2.69
CA ARG A 67 -13.46 -2.32 -3.12
C ARG A 67 -13.49 -1.17 -2.12
N ARG A 68 -13.14 -1.43 -0.87
CA ARG A 68 -13.10 -0.43 0.20
C ARG A 68 -14.44 0.29 0.40
N PHE A 69 -15.53 -0.46 0.25
CA PHE A 69 -16.89 -0.04 0.44
C PHE A 69 -17.52 -0.84 1.59
N SER A 70 -18.20 -0.15 2.52
CA SER A 70 -18.86 -0.79 3.66
C SER A 70 -20.36 -0.90 3.46
N PRO A 71 -20.97 -2.05 3.73
CA PRO A 71 -22.42 -2.21 3.68
C PRO A 71 -23.15 -1.64 4.91
N LEU A 72 -22.46 -1.13 5.93
CA LEU A 72 -23.05 -0.52 7.11
C LEU A 72 -23.83 0.75 6.76
N LYS A 73 -24.97 0.98 7.45
CA LYS A 73 -25.95 2.04 7.14
C LYS A 73 -26.41 2.84 8.36
N GLN A 74 -25.97 2.52 9.57
CA GLN A 74 -26.42 3.23 10.77
C GLN A 74 -25.98 4.70 10.72
N ILE A 75 -24.69 4.92 10.33
CA ILE A 75 -24.23 6.25 9.97
C ILE A 75 -24.62 6.50 8.51
N ASN A 76 -25.54 7.46 8.30
CA ASN A 76 -26.12 7.77 7.01
C ASN A 76 -26.34 9.28 6.82
N LYS A 77 -26.94 9.70 5.72
CA LYS A 77 -27.13 11.12 5.37
C LYS A 77 -27.93 11.90 6.43
N GLU A 78 -28.88 11.25 7.12
CA GLU A 78 -29.71 11.86 8.14
C GLU A 78 -29.01 11.94 9.51
N SER A 79 -28.20 10.93 9.86
CA SER A 79 -27.56 10.81 11.18
C SER A 79 -26.13 11.36 11.23
N VAL A 80 -25.48 11.60 10.09
CA VAL A 80 -24.06 12.00 10.04
C VAL A 80 -23.77 13.33 10.77
N SER A 81 -24.75 14.22 10.85
CA SER A 81 -24.61 15.50 11.59
C SER A 81 -24.43 15.30 13.09
N ASP A 82 -24.81 14.14 13.62
CA ASP A 82 -24.73 13.83 15.06
C ASP A 82 -23.42 13.15 15.45
N LEU A 83 -22.53 12.88 14.48
CA LEU A 83 -21.23 12.27 14.75
C LEU A 83 -20.37 13.15 15.67
N GLY A 84 -19.82 12.52 16.69
CA GLY A 84 -18.91 13.14 17.67
C GLY A 84 -17.74 12.24 18.00
N LEU A 85 -16.65 12.84 18.51
CA LEU A 85 -15.45 12.12 18.91
C LEU A 85 -15.74 11.18 20.08
N VAL A 86 -15.54 9.87 19.90
CA VAL A 86 -15.65 8.86 20.95
C VAL A 86 -14.34 8.78 21.74
N TRP A 87 -13.23 8.59 21.06
CA TRP A 87 -11.90 8.62 21.67
C TRP A 87 -10.82 9.05 20.67
N SER A 88 -9.69 9.47 21.21
CA SER A 88 -8.47 9.70 20.46
C SER A 88 -7.28 9.11 21.20
N LYS A 89 -6.29 8.60 20.45
CA LYS A 89 -5.07 8.04 21.00
C LYS A 89 -3.86 8.77 20.47
N ASP A 90 -3.02 9.27 21.38
CA ASP A 90 -1.72 9.84 21.03
C ASP A 90 -0.72 8.72 20.76
N MET A 91 -0.17 8.70 19.55
CA MET A 91 0.86 7.73 19.11
C MET A 91 2.28 8.23 19.38
N GLY A 92 2.44 9.38 20.06
CA GLY A 92 3.73 10.02 20.29
C GLY A 92 4.36 10.61 19.04
N THR A 93 3.60 10.75 17.97
CA THR A 93 4.00 11.32 16.69
C THR A 93 2.77 11.73 15.89
N ASN A 94 2.91 12.78 15.09
CA ASN A 94 1.95 13.19 14.07
C ASN A 94 2.53 13.01 12.64
N ARG A 95 3.62 12.25 12.49
CA ARG A 95 4.36 12.06 11.24
C ARG A 95 4.26 10.63 10.76
N ALA A 96 4.10 10.44 9.45
CA ALA A 96 4.15 9.16 8.76
C ALA A 96 3.07 8.14 9.22
N LEU A 97 1.85 8.61 9.51
CA LEU A 97 0.72 7.77 9.90
C LEU A 97 -0.19 7.53 8.67
N GLU A 98 0.07 6.43 7.95
CA GLU A 98 -0.57 6.09 6.67
C GLU A 98 -1.39 4.79 6.72
N ALA A 99 -1.43 4.10 7.88
CA ALA A 99 -1.95 2.74 7.92
C ALA A 99 -3.47 2.68 7.76
N THR A 100 -3.93 1.59 7.11
CA THR A 100 -5.29 1.11 7.22
C THR A 100 -5.38 0.15 8.41
N PRO A 101 -6.21 0.41 9.42
CA PRO A 101 -6.47 -0.55 10.49
C PRO A 101 -7.23 -1.78 9.99
N ILE A 102 -7.02 -2.93 10.64
CA ILE A 102 -7.88 -4.12 10.56
C ILE A 102 -8.68 -4.19 11.86
N VAL A 103 -9.99 -4.38 11.76
CA VAL A 103 -10.86 -4.54 12.92
C VAL A 103 -11.58 -5.88 12.83
N VAL A 104 -11.39 -6.69 13.85
CA VAL A 104 -12.01 -8.01 13.97
C VAL A 104 -12.34 -8.30 15.43
N ASP A 105 -13.56 -8.76 15.68
CA ASP A 105 -14.02 -9.20 17.00
C ASP A 105 -13.80 -8.14 18.10
N GLY A 106 -14.00 -6.86 17.76
CA GLY A 106 -13.84 -5.72 18.68
C GLY A 106 -12.40 -5.28 18.94
N ILE A 107 -11.41 -5.86 18.25
CA ILE A 107 -9.99 -5.49 18.35
C ILE A 107 -9.53 -4.83 17.05
N MET A 108 -8.82 -3.71 17.19
CA MET A 108 -8.23 -2.96 16.09
C MET A 108 -6.70 -3.17 16.06
N PHE A 109 -6.19 -3.64 14.92
CA PHE A 109 -4.77 -3.84 14.65
C PHE A 109 -4.29 -2.83 13.62
N PHE A 110 -3.18 -2.13 13.89
CA PHE A 110 -2.62 -1.14 12.97
C PHE A 110 -1.13 -0.92 13.21
N THR A 111 -0.50 -0.20 12.29
CA THR A 111 0.89 0.24 12.43
C THR A 111 1.00 1.75 12.59
N SER A 112 2.08 2.19 13.23
CA SER A 112 2.51 3.58 13.23
C SER A 112 3.91 3.72 12.62
N THR A 113 4.53 4.89 12.76
CA THR A 113 5.90 5.18 12.33
C THR A 113 6.89 4.14 12.84
N TRP A 114 7.97 3.92 12.07
CA TRP A 114 8.99 2.92 12.37
C TRP A 114 8.43 1.50 12.40
N SER A 115 7.31 1.27 11.72
CA SER A 115 6.64 -0.04 11.62
C SER A 115 6.26 -0.65 12.97
N ARG A 116 5.97 0.18 13.98
CA ARG A 116 5.45 -0.28 15.26
C ARG A 116 4.03 -0.78 15.09
N VAL A 117 3.73 -1.92 15.68
CA VAL A 117 2.42 -2.58 15.60
C VAL A 117 1.67 -2.41 16.91
N TYR A 118 0.37 -2.20 16.83
CA TYR A 118 -0.53 -2.05 17.97
C TYR A 118 -1.75 -2.92 17.81
N ALA A 119 -2.22 -3.49 18.94
CA ALA A 119 -3.57 -3.97 19.12
C ALA A 119 -4.24 -3.13 20.21
N VAL A 120 -5.43 -2.62 19.92
CA VAL A 120 -6.22 -1.82 20.85
C VAL A 120 -7.66 -2.32 20.87
N GLU A 121 -8.36 -2.13 21.99
CA GLU A 121 -9.80 -2.28 22.02
C GLU A 121 -10.45 -1.26 21.09
N ALA A 122 -11.25 -1.71 20.14
CA ALA A 122 -11.84 -0.81 19.14
C ALA A 122 -12.83 0.19 19.76
N LEU A 123 -13.48 -0.16 20.87
CA LEU A 123 -14.45 0.72 21.53
C LEU A 123 -13.79 1.82 22.37
N THR A 124 -12.64 1.56 23.01
CA THR A 124 -12.03 2.45 24.01
C THR A 124 -10.70 3.06 23.57
N GLY A 125 -10.03 2.47 22.58
CA GLY A 125 -8.66 2.80 22.21
C GLY A 125 -7.59 2.36 23.22
N GLU A 126 -7.95 1.58 24.25
CA GLU A 126 -6.99 1.05 25.22
C GLU A 126 -6.05 0.05 24.55
N THR A 127 -4.74 0.19 24.84
CA THR A 127 -3.73 -0.70 24.25
C THR A 127 -3.76 -2.06 24.94
N ILE A 128 -4.01 -3.12 24.17
CA ILE A 128 -3.89 -4.50 24.61
C ILE A 128 -2.41 -4.88 24.59
N TRP A 129 -1.74 -4.67 23.44
CA TRP A 129 -0.30 -4.87 23.31
C TRP A 129 0.29 -3.96 22.21
N SER A 130 1.61 -3.84 22.22
CA SER A 130 2.35 -3.18 21.14
C SER A 130 3.67 -3.90 20.88
N PHE A 131 4.11 -3.88 19.63
CA PHE A 131 5.38 -4.46 19.18
C PHE A 131 6.22 -3.39 18.46
N ASP A 132 7.48 -3.25 18.88
CA ASP A 132 8.46 -2.37 18.22
C ASP A 132 9.55 -3.23 17.56
N PRO A 133 9.63 -3.27 16.20
CA PRO A 133 10.60 -4.06 15.47
C PRO A 133 12.04 -3.54 15.62
N LYS A 134 12.25 -2.40 16.27
CA LYS A 134 13.58 -1.78 16.48
C LYS A 134 14.30 -1.54 15.16
N VAL A 135 13.61 -0.90 14.21
CA VAL A 135 14.22 -0.50 12.94
C VAL A 135 15.40 0.43 13.19
N PRO A 136 16.60 0.15 12.64
CA PRO A 136 17.75 1.04 12.81
C PRO A 136 17.50 2.42 12.19
N GLY A 137 17.80 3.50 12.92
CA GLY A 137 17.51 4.88 12.49
C GLY A 137 18.15 5.29 11.16
N GLU A 138 19.22 4.62 10.75
CA GLU A 138 19.88 4.84 9.45
C GLU A 138 18.98 4.48 8.25
N TRP A 139 17.98 3.60 8.43
CA TRP A 139 17.05 3.20 7.38
C TRP A 139 16.15 4.33 6.89
N ALA A 140 15.92 5.36 7.71
CA ALA A 140 15.19 6.55 7.26
C ALA A 140 15.85 7.25 6.04
N LYS A 141 17.18 7.10 5.87
CA LYS A 141 17.92 7.65 4.72
C LYS A 141 17.82 6.79 3.46
N LYS A 142 17.40 5.53 3.61
CA LYS A 142 17.23 4.57 2.53
C LYS A 142 15.81 4.56 1.97
N ALA A 143 14.87 5.21 2.67
CA ALA A 143 13.47 5.35 2.26
C ALA A 143 13.25 6.69 1.54
N CYS A 144 12.53 6.66 0.40
CA CYS A 144 12.20 7.88 -0.34
C CYS A 144 11.22 8.78 0.42
N CYS A 145 10.29 8.16 1.14
CA CYS A 145 9.01 8.73 1.48
C CYS A 145 8.73 8.63 2.98
N ASP A 146 9.75 8.89 3.81
CA ASP A 146 9.66 8.85 5.26
C ASP A 146 9.62 7.44 5.87
N ILE A 147 9.41 7.38 7.18
CA ILE A 147 9.39 6.17 8.02
C ILE A 147 7.99 5.56 8.11
N VAL A 148 7.29 5.57 7.00
CA VAL A 148 5.88 5.14 6.87
C VAL A 148 5.71 3.63 6.94
N ASN A 149 4.50 3.23 7.34
CA ASN A 149 4.01 1.86 7.21
C ASN A 149 2.49 1.88 7.01
N ARG A 150 1.98 1.12 6.02
CA ARG A 150 0.58 1.19 5.59
C ARG A 150 -0.33 0.15 6.22
N GLY A 151 0.14 -0.64 7.19
CA GLY A 151 -0.72 -1.50 7.99
C GLY A 151 -0.23 -2.93 8.16
N VAL A 152 -1.14 -3.75 8.63
CA VAL A 152 -0.94 -5.17 8.94
C VAL A 152 -1.89 -6.03 8.10
N ALA A 153 -1.66 -7.35 8.13
CA ALA A 153 -2.68 -8.35 7.82
C ALA A 153 -2.92 -9.21 9.07
N VAL A 154 -4.14 -9.69 9.23
CA VAL A 154 -4.51 -10.61 10.32
C VAL A 154 -5.03 -11.90 9.71
N TYR A 155 -4.49 -13.03 10.13
CA TYR A 155 -4.87 -14.33 9.57
C TYR A 155 -4.50 -15.46 10.53
N ASN A 156 -5.42 -16.40 10.78
CA ASN A 156 -5.25 -17.57 11.64
C ASN A 156 -4.63 -17.26 13.01
N GLY A 157 -5.16 -16.25 13.71
CA GLY A 157 -4.69 -15.87 15.05
C GLY A 157 -3.31 -15.18 15.06
N LYS A 158 -2.82 -14.74 13.93
CA LYS A 158 -1.54 -14.02 13.78
C LYS A 158 -1.73 -12.65 13.13
N VAL A 159 -0.89 -11.72 13.53
CA VAL A 159 -0.75 -10.39 12.91
C VAL A 159 0.56 -10.36 12.15
N TYR A 160 0.49 -10.11 10.85
CA TYR A 160 1.64 -9.98 9.98
C TYR A 160 1.95 -8.51 9.72
N SER A 161 3.20 -8.14 9.91
CA SER A 161 3.69 -6.80 9.65
C SER A 161 5.07 -6.84 9.01
N ALA A 162 5.33 -5.93 8.10
CA ALA A 162 6.65 -5.77 7.52
C ALA A 162 7.29 -4.47 8.00
N SER A 163 8.60 -4.47 8.25
CA SER A 163 9.31 -3.28 8.71
C SER A 163 10.05 -2.57 7.60
N LEU A 164 10.30 -1.27 7.80
CA LEU A 164 10.98 -0.42 6.83
C LEU A 164 12.35 -0.99 6.38
N ASP A 165 13.03 -1.73 7.26
CA ASP A 165 14.31 -2.39 6.97
C ASP A 165 14.16 -3.77 6.31
N GLY A 166 12.97 -4.10 5.84
CA GLY A 166 12.71 -5.28 5.00
C GLY A 166 12.56 -6.60 5.75
N ARG A 167 12.26 -6.57 7.04
CA ARG A 167 11.90 -7.79 7.79
C ARG A 167 10.39 -7.98 7.79
N LEU A 168 9.94 -9.22 7.69
CA LEU A 168 8.54 -9.61 7.83
C LEU A 168 8.38 -10.41 9.13
N PHE A 169 7.31 -10.11 9.88
CA PHE A 169 7.03 -10.69 11.20
C PHE A 169 5.65 -11.35 11.21
N ALA A 170 5.52 -12.46 11.93
CA ALA A 170 4.26 -12.95 12.46
C ALA A 170 4.26 -12.76 13.98
N LEU A 171 3.22 -12.12 14.47
CA LEU A 171 2.97 -11.89 15.90
C LEU A 171 1.73 -12.65 16.32
N ASN A 172 1.69 -13.16 17.54
CA ASN A 172 0.47 -13.71 18.12
C ASN A 172 -0.57 -12.59 18.25
N ALA A 173 -1.78 -12.78 17.73
CA ALA A 173 -2.83 -11.75 17.72
C ALA A 173 -3.31 -11.36 19.12
N GLU A 174 -3.24 -12.26 20.09
CA GLU A 174 -3.67 -12.02 21.46
C GLU A 174 -2.60 -11.33 22.31
N THR A 175 -1.31 -11.72 22.16
CA THR A 175 -0.24 -11.29 23.07
C THR A 175 0.75 -10.32 22.46
N GLY A 176 0.81 -10.20 21.12
CA GLY A 176 1.83 -9.44 20.40
C GLY A 176 3.22 -10.08 20.40
N GLU A 177 3.37 -11.29 20.96
CA GLU A 177 4.64 -12.01 20.96
C GLU A 177 5.03 -12.42 19.54
N LYS A 178 6.31 -12.25 19.21
CA LYS A 178 6.83 -12.65 17.91
C LYS A 178 6.90 -14.16 17.77
N ILE A 179 6.18 -14.72 16.79
CA ILE A 179 6.17 -16.15 16.46
C ILE A 179 7.36 -16.47 15.54
N TRP A 180 7.49 -15.71 14.43
CA TRP A 180 8.61 -15.84 13.52
C TRP A 180 8.99 -14.47 12.90
N GLU A 181 10.19 -14.42 12.33
CA GLU A 181 10.73 -13.27 11.62
C GLU A 181 11.59 -13.76 10.46
N VAL A 182 11.42 -13.15 9.29
CA VAL A 182 12.25 -13.45 8.11
C VAL A 182 12.78 -12.16 7.49
N ASP A 183 14.00 -12.26 6.92
CA ASP A 183 14.57 -11.21 6.10
C ASP A 183 14.11 -11.39 4.65
N THR A 184 13.37 -10.40 4.12
CA THR A 184 12.86 -10.46 2.75
C THR A 184 13.85 -9.93 1.72
N ILE A 185 14.87 -9.19 2.14
CA ILE A 185 15.79 -8.46 1.27
C ILE A 185 16.80 -9.40 0.61
N ILE A 186 16.94 -9.25 -0.71
CA ILE A 186 17.83 -10.09 -1.52
C ILE A 186 19.28 -9.56 -1.56
N ASP A 187 19.48 -8.27 -1.27
CA ASP A 187 20.80 -7.62 -1.26
C ASP A 187 20.81 -6.47 -0.22
N ARG A 188 21.45 -6.70 0.92
CA ARG A 188 21.53 -5.73 2.02
C ARG A 188 22.44 -4.52 1.74
N GLU A 189 23.24 -4.56 0.68
CA GLU A 189 24.08 -3.43 0.27
C GLU A 189 23.25 -2.37 -0.46
N ARG A 190 22.10 -2.75 -1.02
CA ARG A 190 21.16 -1.85 -1.70
C ARG A 190 20.06 -1.34 -0.74
N SER A 191 19.41 -0.25 -1.13
CA SER A 191 18.40 0.43 -0.30
C SER A 191 17.01 -0.15 -0.51
N TYR A 192 16.85 -1.43 -0.28
CA TYR A 192 15.52 -2.08 -0.24
C TYR A 192 14.78 -1.63 1.01
N THR A 193 13.52 -1.29 0.86
CA THR A 193 12.62 -0.92 1.97
C THR A 193 11.26 -1.58 1.80
N ILE A 194 10.48 -1.65 2.88
CA ILE A 194 9.07 -2.03 2.82
C ILE A 194 8.25 -0.96 3.54
N THR A 195 7.25 -0.42 2.85
CA THR A 195 6.29 0.56 3.36
C THR A 195 4.85 0.06 3.25
N GLY A 196 4.60 -0.92 2.37
CA GLY A 196 3.28 -1.53 2.15
C GLY A 196 2.87 -2.49 3.24
N ALA A 197 1.57 -2.67 3.42
CA ALA A 197 1.02 -3.71 4.26
C ALA A 197 1.14 -5.08 3.56
N PRO A 198 1.47 -6.17 4.28
CA PRO A 198 1.39 -7.52 3.72
C PRO A 198 -0.06 -7.88 3.35
N ARG A 199 -0.22 -8.85 2.47
CA ARG A 199 -1.52 -9.46 2.14
C ARG A 199 -1.48 -10.93 2.48
N VAL A 200 -2.65 -11.49 2.81
CA VAL A 200 -2.78 -12.90 3.20
C VAL A 200 -3.86 -13.57 2.38
N ALA A 201 -3.59 -14.75 1.92
CA ALA A 201 -4.56 -15.67 1.30
C ALA A 201 -3.95 -17.07 1.19
N LYS A 202 -4.77 -18.11 1.26
CA LYS A 202 -4.38 -19.52 1.02
C LYS A 202 -3.20 -19.99 1.88
N GLY A 203 -3.19 -19.57 3.16
CA GLY A 203 -2.11 -19.91 4.07
C GLY A 203 -0.77 -19.24 3.76
N LYS A 204 -0.75 -18.17 2.95
CA LYS A 204 0.47 -17.45 2.55
C LYS A 204 0.40 -15.97 2.91
N VAL A 205 1.57 -15.40 3.13
CA VAL A 205 1.77 -13.95 3.30
C VAL A 205 2.54 -13.42 2.11
N TYR A 206 1.97 -12.46 1.40
CA TYR A 206 2.55 -11.84 0.21
C TYR A 206 3.09 -10.46 0.55
N ILE A 207 4.31 -10.17 0.14
CA ILE A 207 4.94 -8.87 0.34
C ILE A 207 5.90 -8.55 -0.81
N GLY A 208 5.92 -7.30 -1.24
CA GLY A 208 6.87 -6.77 -2.20
C GLY A 208 7.91 -5.85 -1.55
N ASN A 209 8.60 -5.06 -2.36
CA ASN A 209 9.62 -4.12 -1.89
C ASN A 209 9.46 -2.73 -2.49
N GLY A 210 10.06 -1.74 -1.84
CA GLY A 210 10.29 -0.38 -2.32
C GLY A 210 11.77 -0.10 -2.56
N GLY A 211 12.08 1.11 -3.04
CA GLY A 211 13.45 1.61 -3.22
C GLY A 211 13.91 1.74 -4.66
N ALA A 212 12.98 1.79 -5.65
CA ALA A 212 13.31 1.85 -7.08
C ALA A 212 14.40 2.87 -7.41
N GLU A 213 14.26 4.13 -6.99
CA GLU A 213 15.17 5.25 -7.28
C GLU A 213 16.56 5.08 -6.66
N TYR A 214 16.66 4.21 -5.67
CA TYR A 214 17.93 3.89 -4.99
C TYR A 214 18.67 2.71 -5.61
N GLY A 215 18.17 2.21 -6.75
CA GLY A 215 18.82 1.17 -7.53
C GLY A 215 18.55 -0.23 -7.04
N VAL A 216 17.32 -0.56 -6.79
CA VAL A 216 16.88 -1.91 -6.41
C VAL A 216 16.08 -2.59 -7.53
N ARG A 217 16.05 -3.91 -7.52
CA ARG A 217 15.25 -4.75 -8.39
C ARG A 217 13.94 -5.12 -7.72
N GLY A 218 12.82 -4.91 -8.41
CA GLY A 218 11.50 -5.23 -7.91
C GLY A 218 11.22 -6.73 -7.84
N TYR A 219 10.46 -7.13 -6.81
CA TYR A 219 9.94 -8.49 -6.64
C TYR A 219 8.73 -8.51 -5.71
N VAL A 220 8.01 -9.63 -5.72
CA VAL A 220 7.07 -10.05 -4.68
C VAL A 220 7.44 -11.44 -4.21
N THR A 221 7.24 -11.72 -2.93
CA THR A 221 7.51 -13.03 -2.33
C THR A 221 6.29 -13.51 -1.56
N ALA A 222 5.97 -14.79 -1.69
CA ALA A 222 5.03 -15.50 -0.84
C ALA A 222 5.79 -16.30 0.21
N TYR A 223 5.35 -16.17 1.44
CA TYR A 223 5.84 -16.92 2.59
C TYR A 223 4.73 -17.77 3.19
N ASP A 224 5.04 -18.97 3.63
CA ASP A 224 4.11 -19.78 4.42
C ASP A 224 3.70 -19.02 5.69
N SER A 225 2.41 -18.91 5.94
CA SER A 225 1.89 -18.12 7.07
C SER A 225 2.23 -18.71 8.44
N GLU A 226 2.44 -20.04 8.54
CA GLU A 226 2.74 -20.70 9.79
C GLU A 226 4.23 -20.65 10.15
N SER A 227 5.10 -20.94 9.18
CA SER A 227 6.54 -21.08 9.39
C SER A 227 7.36 -19.84 9.01
N GLY A 228 6.88 -19.01 8.08
CA GLY A 228 7.65 -17.93 7.47
C GLY A 228 8.60 -18.42 6.38
N ASP A 229 8.55 -19.68 5.98
CA ASP A 229 9.38 -20.20 4.90
C ASP A 229 8.97 -19.58 3.56
N GLN A 230 9.98 -19.21 2.75
CA GLN A 230 9.73 -18.70 1.42
C GLN A 230 9.21 -19.82 0.52
N GLU A 231 7.99 -19.64 -0.04
CA GLU A 231 7.41 -20.59 -0.98
C GLU A 231 7.79 -20.30 -2.42
N TRP A 232 7.61 -19.04 -2.84
CA TRP A 232 8.02 -18.58 -4.15
C TRP A 232 8.37 -17.10 -4.15
N ARG A 233 9.11 -16.66 -5.17
CA ARG A 233 9.40 -15.26 -5.46
C ARG A 233 9.27 -15.01 -6.95
N PHE A 234 8.57 -13.94 -7.31
CA PHE A 234 8.43 -13.46 -8.67
C PHE A 234 9.16 -12.11 -8.80
N PHE A 235 10.13 -12.03 -9.70
CA PHE A 235 10.78 -10.78 -10.04
C PHE A 235 9.97 -9.99 -11.07
N THR A 236 9.99 -8.67 -11.00
CA THR A 236 9.24 -7.77 -11.88
C THR A 236 10.11 -7.06 -12.91
N VAL A 237 11.42 -7.22 -12.78
CA VAL A 237 12.43 -6.69 -13.72
C VAL A 237 13.45 -7.81 -14.00
N PRO A 238 13.86 -8.03 -15.27
CA PRO A 238 14.83 -9.06 -15.60
C PRO A 238 16.22 -8.73 -15.04
N GLY A 239 16.92 -9.75 -14.58
CA GLY A 239 18.31 -9.66 -14.16
C GLY A 239 19.30 -9.58 -15.32
N ASN A 240 20.59 -9.79 -15.01
CA ASN A 240 21.65 -9.85 -16.02
C ASN A 240 21.44 -11.05 -16.93
N PRO A 241 21.24 -10.86 -18.25
CA PRO A 241 21.01 -11.96 -19.20
C PRO A 241 22.15 -13.00 -19.26
N ASP A 242 23.37 -12.59 -18.96
CA ASP A 242 24.54 -13.49 -18.98
C ASP A 242 24.51 -14.53 -17.85
N LEU A 243 23.69 -14.31 -16.82
CA LEU A 243 23.50 -15.24 -15.70
C LEU A 243 22.29 -16.16 -15.88
N GLY A 244 21.52 -15.99 -16.98
CA GLY A 244 20.24 -16.66 -17.21
C GLY A 244 19.10 -15.98 -16.47
N PHE A 245 17.90 -16.55 -16.60
CA PHE A 245 16.67 -16.01 -16.03
C PHE A 245 16.04 -16.99 -15.05
N GLU A 246 15.42 -16.48 -14.01
CA GLU A 246 14.79 -17.27 -12.94
C GLU A 246 13.54 -18.02 -13.45
N ASP A 247 12.86 -17.45 -14.43
CA ASP A 247 11.65 -18.00 -15.02
C ASP A 247 11.43 -17.49 -16.46
N PRO A 248 10.53 -18.13 -17.25
CA PRO A 248 10.25 -17.72 -18.64
C PRO A 248 9.69 -16.30 -18.79
N ALA A 249 9.02 -15.75 -17.77
CA ALA A 249 8.50 -14.38 -17.84
C ALA A 249 9.65 -13.36 -17.78
N MET A 250 10.72 -13.65 -17.03
CA MET A 250 11.91 -12.81 -17.01
C MET A 250 12.68 -12.87 -18.35
N GLU A 251 12.74 -14.02 -18.99
CA GLU A 251 13.28 -14.14 -20.35
C GLU A 251 12.46 -13.35 -21.38
N MET A 252 11.13 -13.39 -21.26
CA MET A 252 10.23 -12.59 -22.08
C MET A 252 10.44 -11.09 -21.84
N ALA A 253 10.47 -10.68 -20.58
CA ALA A 253 10.66 -9.29 -20.19
C ALA A 253 12.00 -8.72 -20.69
N ALA A 254 13.09 -9.47 -20.60
CA ALA A 254 14.42 -9.04 -21.04
C ALA A 254 14.47 -8.63 -22.53
N LYS A 255 13.62 -9.20 -23.37
CA LYS A 255 13.52 -8.86 -24.80
C LYS A 255 12.99 -7.44 -25.03
N THR A 256 12.35 -6.83 -24.03
CA THR A 256 11.78 -5.48 -24.06
C THR A 256 12.72 -4.42 -23.45
N TRP A 257 13.89 -4.82 -22.99
CA TRP A 257 14.92 -3.95 -22.48
C TRP A 257 16.06 -3.82 -23.49
N LYS A 258 16.65 -2.63 -23.58
CA LYS A 258 17.79 -2.33 -24.44
C LYS A 258 18.95 -1.77 -23.60
N GLY A 259 20.17 -1.83 -24.18
CA GLY A 259 21.37 -1.48 -23.43
C GLY A 259 21.90 -2.66 -22.62
N THR A 260 22.83 -2.38 -21.70
CA THR A 260 23.58 -3.41 -20.97
C THR A 260 23.69 -3.14 -19.47
N ASP A 261 22.96 -2.15 -18.96
CA ASP A 261 23.26 -1.63 -17.62
C ASP A 261 22.03 -1.58 -16.67
N TRP A 262 20.81 -1.88 -17.15
CA TRP A 262 19.61 -1.78 -16.30
C TRP A 262 19.70 -2.64 -15.03
N TRP A 263 20.31 -3.82 -15.13
CA TRP A 263 20.48 -4.71 -13.96
C TRP A 263 21.52 -4.17 -12.96
N GLU A 264 22.52 -3.40 -13.42
CA GLU A 264 23.47 -2.71 -12.54
C GLU A 264 22.78 -1.60 -11.73
N PHE A 265 21.82 -0.90 -12.37
CA PHE A 265 21.01 0.13 -11.73
C PHE A 265 19.83 -0.46 -10.94
N GLY A 266 19.61 -1.78 -10.98
CA GLY A 266 18.48 -2.46 -10.35
C GLY A 266 17.20 -2.45 -11.18
N GLY A 267 17.01 -1.47 -12.07
CA GLY A 267 15.88 -1.36 -12.99
C GLY A 267 14.56 -0.88 -12.40
N GLY A 268 14.38 -0.90 -11.09
CA GLY A 268 13.13 -0.48 -10.42
C GLY A 268 12.07 -1.57 -10.40
N GLY A 269 10.83 -1.22 -10.77
CA GLY A 269 9.69 -2.14 -10.86
C GLY A 269 9.21 -2.68 -9.53
N THR A 270 9.35 -1.93 -8.46
CA THR A 270 9.05 -2.40 -7.09
C THR A 270 7.53 -2.52 -6.84
N VAL A 271 7.13 -3.59 -6.13
CA VAL A 271 5.74 -3.83 -5.71
C VAL A 271 5.56 -3.30 -4.29
N TRP A 272 5.41 -1.98 -4.16
CA TRP A 272 5.47 -1.32 -2.86
C TRP A 272 4.12 -1.06 -2.20
N ASN A 273 2.97 -1.32 -2.88
CA ASN A 273 1.64 -1.11 -2.30
C ASN A 273 0.64 -2.20 -2.69
N SER A 274 0.02 -2.15 -3.88
CA SER A 274 -1.15 -2.98 -4.19
C SER A 274 -0.78 -4.41 -4.57
N ILE A 275 -1.33 -5.35 -3.81
CA ILE A 275 -1.34 -6.79 -4.05
C ILE A 275 -2.76 -7.26 -3.76
N VAL A 276 -3.42 -7.93 -4.70
CA VAL A 276 -4.82 -8.36 -4.56
C VAL A 276 -4.96 -9.83 -4.91
N TYR A 277 -5.60 -10.60 -4.02
CA TYR A 277 -5.94 -12.00 -4.28
C TYR A 277 -7.29 -12.11 -4.97
N ASP A 278 -7.34 -12.90 -6.02
CA ASP A 278 -8.55 -13.24 -6.75
C ASP A 278 -8.88 -14.74 -6.55
N ALA A 279 -9.92 -15.01 -5.79
CA ALA A 279 -10.35 -16.37 -5.49
C ALA A 279 -10.98 -17.08 -6.72
N ASP A 280 -11.57 -16.32 -7.64
CA ASP A 280 -12.21 -16.89 -8.86
C ASP A 280 -11.19 -17.53 -9.79
N PHE A 281 -10.01 -16.94 -9.93
CA PHE A 281 -8.96 -17.38 -10.85
C PHE A 281 -7.72 -17.92 -10.14
N ASN A 282 -7.72 -17.93 -8.80
CA ASN A 282 -6.56 -18.29 -7.99
C ASN A 282 -5.31 -17.47 -8.37
N ASN A 283 -5.50 -16.17 -8.58
CA ASN A 283 -4.43 -15.26 -8.98
C ASN A 283 -4.07 -14.30 -7.85
N ILE A 284 -2.81 -13.87 -7.85
CA ILE A 284 -2.38 -12.64 -7.19
C ILE A 284 -2.13 -11.59 -8.27
N TYR A 285 -2.79 -10.44 -8.17
CA TYR A 285 -2.50 -9.28 -8.99
C TYR A 285 -1.49 -8.38 -8.29
N LEU A 286 -0.44 -8.02 -9.01
CA LEU A 286 0.68 -7.23 -8.54
C LEU A 286 0.66 -5.88 -9.25
N GLY A 287 0.58 -4.80 -8.48
CA GLY A 287 0.83 -3.47 -9.01
C GLY A 287 2.34 -3.20 -9.05
N VAL A 288 2.89 -3.01 -10.23
CA VAL A 288 4.33 -2.82 -10.43
C VAL A 288 4.68 -1.35 -10.61
N GLY A 289 5.75 -0.93 -9.97
CA GLY A 289 6.24 0.44 -9.93
C GLY A 289 7.00 0.88 -11.17
N ASN A 290 7.51 2.09 -11.06
CA ASN A 290 8.29 2.81 -12.06
C ASN A 290 9.69 2.22 -12.31
N GLY A 291 10.31 2.68 -13.38
CA GLY A 291 11.70 2.37 -13.70
C GLY A 291 12.74 3.21 -12.95
N SER A 292 13.95 2.70 -12.83
CA SER A 292 15.09 3.43 -12.31
C SER A 292 16.28 3.30 -13.27
N PRO A 293 16.83 4.43 -13.76
CA PRO A 293 16.33 5.82 -13.67
C PRO A 293 14.95 6.05 -14.30
N TRP A 294 14.28 7.19 -13.98
CA TRP A 294 12.99 7.54 -14.60
C TRP A 294 13.15 7.77 -16.11
N THR A 295 14.16 8.53 -16.50
CA THR A 295 14.45 8.84 -17.91
C THR A 295 14.73 7.57 -18.70
N ARG A 296 13.85 7.26 -19.65
CA ARG A 296 13.90 6.03 -20.46
C ARG A 296 15.15 5.91 -21.32
N GLU A 297 15.65 7.02 -21.86
CA GLU A 297 16.88 7.05 -22.66
C GLU A 297 18.13 6.61 -21.88
N ILE A 298 18.15 6.86 -20.57
CA ILE A 298 19.23 6.42 -19.68
C ILE A 298 19.02 4.97 -19.29
N ARG A 299 17.80 4.60 -18.91
CA ARG A 299 17.46 3.26 -18.40
C ARG A 299 17.55 2.18 -19.47
N SER A 300 17.08 2.49 -20.68
CA SER A 300 16.98 1.53 -21.78
C SER A 300 17.33 2.22 -23.11
N PRO A 301 18.61 2.56 -23.32
CA PRO A 301 19.04 3.26 -24.53
C PRO A 301 18.75 2.42 -25.76
N GLY A 302 17.90 2.96 -26.65
CA GLY A 302 17.38 2.28 -27.84
C GLY A 302 15.95 1.77 -27.67
N GLY A 303 15.26 2.16 -26.58
CA GLY A 303 13.82 1.96 -26.38
C GLY A 303 13.45 0.59 -25.84
N GLY A 304 12.17 0.27 -26.01
CA GLY A 304 11.53 -0.97 -25.57
C GLY A 304 10.66 -0.77 -24.34
N ASP A 305 9.64 -1.59 -24.20
CA ASP A 305 8.56 -1.42 -23.23
C ASP A 305 9.01 -1.54 -21.76
N ASN A 306 10.17 -2.14 -21.50
CA ASN A 306 10.74 -2.38 -20.17
C ASN A 306 9.81 -3.16 -19.23
N LEU A 307 9.33 -4.33 -19.68
CA LEU A 307 8.48 -5.18 -18.85
C LEU A 307 9.23 -5.63 -17.56
N PHE A 308 8.54 -5.59 -16.38
CA PHE A 308 7.13 -5.24 -16.20
C PHE A 308 6.94 -3.90 -15.49
N LEU A 309 7.69 -2.86 -15.83
CA LEU A 309 7.48 -1.54 -15.23
C LEU A 309 6.05 -1.07 -15.48
N SER A 310 5.50 -0.31 -14.51
CA SER A 310 4.19 0.35 -14.62
C SER A 310 3.09 -0.59 -15.12
N SER A 311 3.07 -1.80 -14.59
CA SER A 311 2.19 -2.89 -15.05
C SER A 311 1.33 -3.45 -13.93
N ILE A 312 0.20 -4.04 -14.31
CA ILE A 312 -0.54 -5.00 -13.51
C ILE A 312 -0.10 -6.38 -13.98
N VAL A 313 0.42 -7.21 -13.09
CA VAL A 313 0.87 -8.57 -13.40
C VAL A 313 0.05 -9.58 -12.62
N ALA A 314 -0.51 -10.55 -13.31
CA ALA A 314 -1.19 -11.68 -12.69
C ALA A 314 -0.25 -12.89 -12.59
N VAL A 315 -0.13 -13.43 -11.39
CA VAL A 315 0.60 -14.66 -11.10
C VAL A 315 -0.30 -15.64 -10.37
N ASP A 316 -0.04 -16.93 -10.51
CA ASP A 316 -0.74 -17.97 -9.77
C ASP A 316 -0.44 -17.87 -8.27
N ALA A 317 -1.47 -17.86 -7.43
CA ALA A 317 -1.32 -17.63 -5.99
C ALA A 317 -0.53 -18.73 -5.28
N ASP A 318 -0.61 -19.97 -5.76
CA ASP A 318 0.08 -21.09 -5.13
C ASP A 318 1.55 -21.18 -5.52
N THR A 319 1.88 -20.83 -6.77
CA THR A 319 3.18 -21.14 -7.38
C THR A 319 3.98 -19.92 -7.82
N GLY A 320 3.38 -18.73 -7.88
CA GLY A 320 4.02 -17.53 -8.41
C GLY A 320 4.21 -17.54 -9.93
N VAL A 321 3.68 -18.54 -10.65
CA VAL A 321 3.82 -18.64 -12.09
C VAL A 321 3.03 -17.55 -12.78
N TYR A 322 3.70 -16.84 -13.70
CA TYR A 322 3.11 -15.78 -14.54
C TYR A 322 1.88 -16.30 -15.34
N LYS A 323 0.82 -15.48 -15.38
CA LYS A 323 -0.40 -15.74 -16.16
C LYS A 323 -0.57 -14.73 -17.30
N TRP A 324 -0.64 -13.43 -16.97
CA TRP A 324 -0.77 -12.33 -17.91
C TRP A 324 -0.31 -11.01 -17.30
N HIS A 325 -0.15 -10.00 -18.10
CA HIS A 325 0.07 -8.63 -17.65
C HIS A 325 -0.68 -7.63 -18.53
N TYR A 326 -0.93 -6.45 -17.96
CA TYR A 326 -1.29 -5.25 -18.69
C TYR A 326 -0.37 -4.11 -18.26
N GLN A 327 0.32 -3.49 -19.22
CA GLN A 327 1.25 -2.39 -18.96
C GLN A 327 0.53 -1.07 -19.18
N THR A 328 0.29 -0.31 -18.09
CA THR A 328 -0.43 0.97 -18.11
C THR A 328 0.38 2.09 -18.76
N THR A 329 1.71 2.02 -18.66
CA THR A 329 2.64 3.00 -19.22
C THR A 329 3.87 2.27 -19.77
N PRO A 330 3.81 1.76 -21.02
CA PRO A 330 4.99 1.19 -21.66
C PRO A 330 6.12 2.22 -21.74
N GLU A 331 7.37 1.78 -21.50
CA GLU A 331 8.55 2.66 -21.54
C GLU A 331 8.42 3.91 -20.64
N ASP A 332 7.80 3.75 -19.45
CA ASP A 332 7.56 4.85 -18.49
C ASP A 332 8.75 5.82 -18.39
N ASN A 333 8.44 7.12 -18.41
CA ASN A 333 9.42 8.21 -18.43
C ASN A 333 9.15 9.28 -17.34
N TRP A 334 8.11 9.07 -16.50
CA TRP A 334 7.54 10.11 -15.63
C TRP A 334 7.35 9.68 -14.18
N ASP A 335 7.93 8.54 -13.78
CA ASP A 335 7.67 7.91 -12.47
C ASP A 335 6.25 7.41 -12.34
N TYR A 336 5.61 7.00 -13.43
CA TYR A 336 4.29 6.41 -13.33
C TYR A 336 4.36 4.98 -12.84
N THR A 337 3.44 4.65 -11.95
CA THR A 337 3.35 3.35 -11.32
C THR A 337 1.94 2.78 -11.49
N ALA A 338 1.81 1.46 -11.49
CA ALA A 338 0.53 0.76 -11.40
C ALA A 338 0.30 0.13 -10.01
N VAL A 339 0.90 0.70 -8.97
CA VAL A 339 0.83 0.19 -7.59
C VAL A 339 -0.35 0.76 -6.78
N GLN A 340 -1.15 1.63 -7.36
CA GLN A 340 -2.37 2.15 -6.76
C GLN A 340 -3.36 1.02 -6.51
N ASP A 341 -4.25 1.20 -5.53
CA ASP A 341 -5.18 0.16 -5.14
C ASP A 341 -5.97 -0.36 -6.35
N MET A 342 -6.02 -1.69 -6.45
CA MET A 342 -6.83 -2.42 -7.42
C MET A 342 -8.07 -2.94 -6.71
N ALA A 343 -9.23 -2.87 -7.37
CA ALA A 343 -10.47 -3.47 -6.91
C ALA A 343 -10.99 -4.50 -7.92
N LEU A 344 -11.62 -5.56 -7.42
CA LEU A 344 -12.22 -6.59 -8.25
C LEU A 344 -13.74 -6.44 -8.26
N ALA A 345 -14.35 -6.66 -9.42
CA ALA A 345 -15.79 -6.56 -9.59
C ALA A 345 -16.31 -7.48 -10.70
N ASP A 346 -17.61 -7.77 -10.64
CA ASP A 346 -18.36 -8.30 -11.76
C ASP A 346 -19.26 -7.17 -12.26
N MET A 347 -19.10 -6.77 -13.53
CA MET A 347 -19.79 -5.63 -14.13
C MET A 347 -20.39 -5.99 -15.49
N GLU A 348 -21.57 -5.47 -15.78
CA GLU A 348 -22.17 -5.58 -17.12
C GLU A 348 -21.48 -4.59 -18.07
N ILE A 349 -20.84 -5.11 -19.12
CA ILE A 349 -20.16 -4.32 -20.14
C ILE A 349 -20.62 -4.80 -21.52
N ASP A 350 -21.19 -3.88 -22.31
CA ASP A 350 -21.72 -4.17 -23.66
C ASP A 350 -22.76 -5.32 -23.66
N GLY A 351 -23.56 -5.45 -22.59
CA GLY A 351 -24.61 -6.46 -22.44
C GLY A 351 -24.11 -7.83 -21.95
N GLU A 352 -22.84 -7.94 -21.57
CA GLU A 352 -22.25 -9.17 -21.00
C GLU A 352 -21.68 -8.89 -19.60
N MET A 353 -21.92 -9.83 -18.67
CA MET A 353 -21.27 -9.79 -17.35
C MET A 353 -19.79 -10.14 -17.49
N LYS A 354 -18.91 -9.24 -17.07
CA LYS A 354 -17.44 -9.40 -17.13
C LYS A 354 -16.86 -9.38 -15.73
N LYS A 355 -15.87 -10.24 -15.48
CA LYS A 355 -15.04 -10.20 -14.29
C LYS A 355 -13.91 -9.22 -14.53
N VAL A 356 -13.91 -8.08 -13.82
CA VAL A 356 -13.00 -6.98 -14.10
C VAL A 356 -12.12 -6.62 -12.91
N LEU A 357 -10.94 -6.11 -13.23
CA LEU A 357 -10.06 -5.39 -12.33
C LEU A 357 -10.16 -3.89 -12.65
N LEU A 358 -10.33 -3.09 -11.62
CA LEU A 358 -10.50 -1.65 -11.67
C LEU A 358 -9.28 -0.98 -11.04
N GLN A 359 -8.67 -0.02 -11.73
CA GLN A 359 -7.53 0.74 -11.20
C GLN A 359 -7.47 2.16 -11.75
N ALA A 360 -7.14 3.11 -10.86
CA ALA A 360 -6.83 4.50 -11.19
C ALA A 360 -5.34 4.77 -10.87
N PRO A 361 -4.37 4.43 -11.75
CA PRO A 361 -2.95 4.59 -11.48
C PRO A 361 -2.47 6.05 -11.64
N LYS A 362 -1.16 6.28 -11.36
CA LYS A 362 -0.52 7.61 -11.45
C LYS A 362 -0.72 8.30 -12.79
N ASN A 363 -0.80 7.55 -13.89
CA ASN A 363 -0.80 8.08 -15.25
C ASN A 363 -2.08 8.87 -15.66
N GLY A 364 -3.12 8.84 -14.81
CA GLY A 364 -4.32 9.65 -14.97
C GLY A 364 -5.47 9.00 -15.74
N PHE A 365 -5.32 7.76 -16.23
CA PHE A 365 -6.39 6.97 -16.83
C PHE A 365 -6.95 5.96 -15.84
N PHE A 366 -8.27 5.86 -15.78
CA PHE A 366 -8.95 4.78 -15.06
C PHE A 366 -9.10 3.59 -15.98
N TYR A 367 -8.63 2.42 -15.55
CA TYR A 367 -8.66 1.19 -16.34
C TYR A 367 -9.71 0.22 -15.82
N VAL A 368 -10.45 -0.38 -16.77
CA VAL A 368 -11.31 -1.55 -16.58
C VAL A 368 -10.70 -2.68 -17.38
N ILE A 369 -10.20 -3.70 -16.71
CA ILE A 369 -9.40 -4.79 -17.30
C ILE A 369 -10.11 -6.12 -17.08
N ASP A 370 -10.24 -6.94 -18.12
CA ASP A 370 -10.76 -8.31 -18.04
C ASP A 370 -9.78 -9.19 -17.23
N ARG A 371 -10.23 -9.70 -16.08
CA ARG A 371 -9.40 -10.54 -15.20
C ARG A 371 -9.01 -11.88 -15.82
N THR A 372 -9.72 -12.33 -16.85
CA THR A 372 -9.45 -13.63 -17.49
C THR A 372 -8.16 -13.64 -18.30
N ASN A 373 -7.76 -12.46 -18.84
CA ASN A 373 -6.69 -12.40 -19.82
C ASN A 373 -5.87 -11.10 -19.82
N GLY A 374 -6.21 -10.12 -18.97
CA GLY A 374 -5.52 -8.84 -18.89
C GLY A 374 -5.88 -7.84 -20.00
N LYS A 375 -6.93 -8.10 -20.81
CA LYS A 375 -7.35 -7.16 -21.85
C LYS A 375 -8.01 -5.92 -21.25
N VAL A 376 -7.57 -4.74 -21.66
CA VAL A 376 -8.25 -3.48 -21.31
C VAL A 376 -9.59 -3.39 -22.05
N LEU A 377 -10.67 -3.15 -21.31
CA LEU A 377 -12.02 -3.00 -21.83
C LEU A 377 -12.42 -1.53 -21.92
N ARG A 378 -12.00 -0.72 -20.95
CA ARG A 378 -12.19 0.73 -20.91
C ARG A 378 -10.94 1.38 -20.32
N ALA A 379 -10.64 2.58 -20.82
CA ALA A 379 -9.58 3.43 -20.28
C ALA A 379 -9.99 4.90 -20.50
N HIS A 380 -10.35 5.59 -19.43
CA HIS A 380 -10.83 6.97 -19.51
C HIS A 380 -10.00 7.87 -18.59
N PRO A 381 -9.65 9.09 -19.01
CA PRO A 381 -8.95 10.03 -18.15
C PRO A 381 -9.87 10.48 -16.99
N PHE A 382 -9.42 10.29 -15.75
CA PHE A 382 -10.14 10.76 -14.54
C PHE A 382 -9.58 12.09 -14.01
N ALA A 383 -8.44 12.53 -14.55
CA ALA A 383 -7.75 13.78 -14.23
C ALA A 383 -7.27 14.47 -15.51
N ALA A 384 -6.71 15.67 -15.38
CA ALA A 384 -6.01 16.32 -16.50
C ALA A 384 -4.76 15.51 -16.88
N VAL A 385 -4.66 15.13 -18.15
CA VAL A 385 -3.57 14.34 -18.73
C VAL A 385 -2.97 15.09 -19.91
N THR A 386 -1.64 15.30 -19.92
CA THR A 386 -0.94 15.92 -21.05
C THR A 386 0.05 14.99 -21.73
N TRP A 387 0.57 13.97 -21.04
CA TRP A 387 1.57 13.02 -21.54
C TRP A 387 1.03 12.10 -22.65
N ALA A 388 -0.28 11.83 -22.66
CA ALA A 388 -0.95 11.00 -23.66
C ALA A 388 -2.31 11.58 -24.03
N THR A 389 -2.78 11.32 -25.24
CA THR A 389 -4.07 11.78 -25.73
C THR A 389 -5.22 10.84 -25.38
N HIS A 390 -4.97 9.53 -25.43
CA HIS A 390 -5.92 8.46 -25.10
C HIS A 390 -5.19 7.11 -25.02
N VAL A 391 -5.91 6.07 -24.60
CA VAL A 391 -5.48 4.67 -24.71
C VAL A 391 -6.19 4.05 -25.90
N ASP A 392 -5.43 3.52 -26.85
CA ASP A 392 -5.98 2.74 -27.96
C ASP A 392 -6.44 1.37 -27.44
N LEU A 393 -7.74 1.10 -27.45
CA LEU A 393 -8.32 -0.13 -26.90
C LEU A 393 -8.06 -1.38 -27.77
N GLU A 394 -7.66 -1.22 -29.03
CA GLU A 394 -7.30 -2.35 -29.90
C GLU A 394 -5.94 -2.92 -29.49
N THR A 395 -4.99 -2.04 -29.27
CA THR A 395 -3.62 -2.39 -28.86
C THR A 395 -3.40 -2.42 -27.36
N GLY A 396 -4.28 -1.79 -26.60
CA GLY A 396 -4.14 -1.57 -25.16
C GLY A 396 -3.09 -0.51 -24.80
N ARG A 397 -2.55 0.25 -25.76
CA ARG A 397 -1.43 1.17 -25.55
C ARG A 397 -1.88 2.63 -25.47
N PRO A 398 -1.30 3.42 -24.54
CA PRO A 398 -1.49 4.86 -24.57
C PRO A 398 -0.83 5.46 -25.83
N VAL A 399 -1.46 6.49 -26.38
CA VAL A 399 -0.93 7.28 -27.49
C VAL A 399 -0.25 8.52 -26.89
N GLU A 400 1.08 8.48 -26.81
CA GLU A 400 1.87 9.57 -26.23
C GLU A 400 1.68 10.87 -26.98
N ASN A 401 1.73 11.99 -26.26
CA ASN A 401 1.69 13.35 -26.83
C ASN A 401 3.11 13.88 -27.05
N PRO A 402 3.58 14.02 -28.29
CA PRO A 402 4.94 14.48 -28.56
C PRO A 402 5.20 15.94 -28.15
N GLU A 403 4.16 16.74 -27.91
CA GLU A 403 4.31 18.16 -27.54
C GLU A 403 4.90 18.34 -26.13
N VAL A 404 4.83 17.28 -25.28
CA VAL A 404 5.39 17.30 -23.91
C VAL A 404 6.59 16.36 -23.77
N ASP A 405 7.24 16.00 -24.87
CA ASP A 405 8.54 15.34 -24.82
C ASP A 405 9.58 16.27 -24.19
N TYR A 406 10.23 15.82 -23.14
CA TYR A 406 11.17 16.62 -22.38
C TYR A 406 12.65 16.28 -22.68
N SER A 407 12.91 15.44 -23.67
CA SER A 407 14.27 14.99 -24.03
C SER A 407 15.19 16.14 -24.41
N ASP A 408 14.71 17.11 -25.18
CA ASP A 408 15.51 18.23 -25.68
C ASP A 408 15.47 19.46 -24.74
N ASN A 409 14.30 20.02 -24.48
CA ASN A 409 14.17 21.36 -23.87
C ASN A 409 13.48 21.37 -22.50
N GLY A 410 13.06 20.20 -22.01
CA GLY A 410 12.20 20.11 -20.85
C GLY A 410 10.75 20.50 -21.15
N ALA A 411 9.81 19.99 -20.35
CA ALA A 411 8.39 20.24 -20.52
C ALA A 411 7.62 20.15 -19.20
N TRP A 412 6.52 20.91 -19.10
CA TRP A 412 5.49 20.68 -18.10
C TRP A 412 4.66 19.45 -18.47
N VAL A 413 4.54 18.52 -17.55
CA VAL A 413 3.76 17.29 -17.72
C VAL A 413 2.72 17.16 -16.62
N LEU A 414 1.51 16.79 -16.98
CA LEU A 414 0.42 16.36 -16.10
C LEU A 414 0.00 14.92 -16.45
N PRO A 415 -0.16 14.08 -15.41
CA PRO A 415 0.26 14.26 -14.02
C PRO A 415 1.78 14.35 -13.88
N GLY A 416 2.27 14.99 -12.81
CA GLY A 416 3.66 14.91 -12.39
C GLY A 416 3.99 13.58 -11.69
N PRO A 417 5.15 13.45 -11.03
CA PRO A 417 5.63 12.17 -10.49
C PRO A 417 4.82 11.66 -9.28
N LEU A 418 4.06 12.53 -8.62
CA LEU A 418 3.11 12.09 -7.60
C LEU A 418 1.86 11.42 -8.19
N GLY A 419 1.62 11.59 -9.51
CA GLY A 419 0.51 10.99 -10.23
C GLY A 419 -0.80 11.75 -10.10
N ALA A 420 -1.82 11.33 -10.87
CA ALA A 420 -3.19 11.80 -10.73
C ALA A 420 -3.91 11.16 -9.53
N HIS A 421 -3.43 10.03 -9.09
CA HIS A 421 -3.81 9.29 -7.89
C HIS A 421 -2.58 8.52 -7.42
N ASN A 422 -2.43 8.36 -6.11
CA ASN A 422 -1.27 7.65 -5.54
C ASN A 422 -1.74 6.51 -4.61
N TRP A 423 -1.02 6.19 -3.57
CA TRP A 423 -1.34 5.11 -2.61
C TRP A 423 -2.58 5.38 -1.76
N GLN A 424 -3.04 6.62 -1.69
CA GLN A 424 -4.26 6.95 -0.97
C GLN A 424 -5.45 6.19 -1.58
N ALA A 425 -6.12 5.38 -0.77
CA ALA A 425 -7.10 4.43 -1.26
C ALA A 425 -8.30 5.08 -1.95
N MET A 426 -8.75 4.49 -3.06
CA MET A 426 -10.06 4.77 -3.67
C MET A 426 -11.13 3.85 -3.08
N SER A 427 -12.42 4.14 -3.36
CA SER A 427 -13.55 3.27 -3.01
C SER A 427 -14.44 3.02 -4.21
N ILE A 428 -14.97 1.80 -4.36
CA ILE A 428 -15.83 1.38 -5.48
C ILE A 428 -17.22 1.00 -4.95
N ASP A 429 -18.22 1.70 -5.41
CA ASP A 429 -19.64 1.42 -5.15
C ASP A 429 -20.27 0.76 -6.38
N LEU A 430 -20.52 -0.54 -6.32
CA LEU A 430 -21.12 -1.29 -7.43
C LEU A 430 -22.60 -1.00 -7.62
N ASP A 431 -23.32 -0.55 -6.58
CA ASP A 431 -24.74 -0.22 -6.68
C ASP A 431 -24.94 1.04 -7.54
N SER A 432 -24.07 2.03 -7.39
CA SER A 432 -24.08 3.24 -8.23
C SER A 432 -23.22 3.13 -9.47
N GLY A 433 -22.31 2.14 -9.53
CA GLY A 433 -21.31 1.99 -10.60
C GLY A 433 -20.18 3.02 -10.52
N LEU A 434 -19.99 3.71 -9.38
CA LEU A 434 -19.04 4.81 -9.24
C LEU A 434 -17.78 4.43 -8.47
N ALA A 435 -16.69 5.04 -8.89
CA ALA A 435 -15.42 5.08 -8.15
C ALA A 435 -15.27 6.44 -7.48
N TYR A 436 -14.98 6.45 -6.17
CA TYR A 436 -14.62 7.66 -5.43
C TYR A 436 -13.11 7.74 -5.33
N ILE A 437 -12.51 8.78 -5.92
CA ILE A 437 -11.07 8.86 -6.16
C ILE A 437 -10.51 10.14 -5.55
N PRO A 438 -9.50 10.06 -4.63
CA PRO A 438 -8.71 11.21 -4.23
C PRO A 438 -7.77 11.61 -5.37
N THR A 439 -8.19 12.58 -6.17
CA THR A 439 -7.55 12.97 -7.43
C THR A 439 -6.59 14.14 -7.24
N GLN A 440 -5.44 14.07 -7.92
CA GLN A 440 -4.41 15.11 -7.91
C GLN A 440 -4.17 15.63 -9.32
N GLU A 441 -4.07 16.94 -9.46
CA GLU A 441 -3.59 17.62 -10.67
C GLU A 441 -2.34 18.40 -10.28
N ASN A 442 -1.21 17.70 -10.22
CA ASN A 442 0.08 18.26 -9.82
C ASN A 442 1.04 18.22 -11.00
N PRO A 443 1.27 19.37 -11.69
CA PRO A 443 2.21 19.45 -12.81
C PRO A 443 3.65 19.37 -12.32
N PHE A 444 4.52 18.78 -13.12
CA PHE A 444 5.96 18.79 -12.89
C PHE A 444 6.72 19.18 -14.15
N PHE A 445 7.81 19.96 -13.98
CA PHE A 445 8.68 20.32 -15.09
C PHE A 445 9.81 19.29 -15.21
N TYR A 446 9.72 18.43 -16.21
CA TYR A 446 10.75 17.43 -16.49
C TYR A 446 11.79 17.99 -17.44
N ALA A 447 13.04 17.62 -17.24
CA ALA A 447 14.16 17.82 -18.17
C ALA A 447 15.17 16.70 -17.94
N VAL A 448 15.81 16.24 -19.00
CA VAL A 448 16.89 15.25 -18.89
C VAL A 448 18.13 15.88 -18.25
N GLN A 449 18.81 15.13 -17.42
CA GLN A 449 19.99 15.58 -16.69
C GLN A 449 21.06 16.18 -17.61
N GLU A 450 21.48 17.41 -17.34
CA GLU A 450 22.38 18.20 -18.20
C GLU A 450 23.76 17.54 -18.39
N ASP A 451 24.29 16.91 -17.34
CA ASP A 451 25.57 16.20 -17.42
C ASP A 451 25.47 14.99 -18.36
N TYR A 452 24.35 14.26 -18.32
CA TYR A 452 24.11 13.16 -19.26
C TYR A 452 24.01 13.66 -20.70
N LYS A 453 23.23 14.73 -20.96
CA LYS A 453 23.13 15.32 -22.30
C LYS A 453 24.49 15.72 -22.89
N LYS A 454 25.42 16.21 -22.05
CA LYS A 454 26.75 16.63 -22.48
C LYS A 454 27.73 15.49 -22.70
N THR A 455 27.63 14.43 -21.89
CA THR A 455 28.65 13.36 -21.83
C THR A 455 28.19 12.03 -22.37
N GLY A 456 26.88 11.78 -22.44
CA GLY A 456 26.29 10.46 -22.70
C GLY A 456 26.51 9.46 -21.57
N ILE A 457 27.00 9.91 -20.41
CA ILE A 457 27.33 9.04 -19.28
C ILE A 457 26.41 9.38 -18.10
N PHE A 458 25.61 8.40 -17.69
CA PHE A 458 24.83 8.51 -16.46
C PHE A 458 25.68 8.09 -15.26
N LYS A 459 25.79 8.97 -14.29
CA LYS A 459 26.52 8.72 -13.06
C LYS A 459 25.58 8.16 -12.00
N TRP A 460 25.42 6.86 -11.97
CA TRP A 460 24.70 6.17 -10.91
C TRP A 460 25.46 6.25 -9.58
N THR A 461 24.73 6.48 -8.48
CA THR A 461 25.30 6.60 -7.14
C THR A 461 24.51 5.74 -6.16
N PRO A 462 25.10 4.69 -5.56
CA PRO A 462 24.41 3.85 -4.57
C PRO A 462 23.83 4.66 -3.42
N GLY A 463 22.59 4.32 -3.02
CA GLY A 463 21.91 4.95 -1.88
C GLY A 463 21.55 6.42 -2.09
N LYS A 464 21.52 6.89 -3.34
CA LYS A 464 21.05 8.22 -3.75
C LYS A 464 19.88 8.07 -4.72
N TRP A 465 19.14 9.14 -4.91
CA TRP A 465 18.10 9.23 -5.90
C TRP A 465 18.72 9.28 -7.32
N ASN A 466 18.50 8.21 -8.08
CA ASN A 466 19.04 8.04 -9.43
C ASN A 466 17.91 8.23 -10.48
N MET A 467 17.34 9.42 -10.53
CA MET A 467 16.15 9.69 -11.36
C MET A 467 16.47 9.94 -12.83
N GLY A 468 17.67 10.44 -13.15
CA GLY A 468 18.05 10.78 -14.52
C GLY A 468 17.49 12.11 -15.01
N ILE A 469 16.68 12.80 -14.20
CA ILE A 469 16.13 14.13 -14.49
C ILE A 469 16.98 15.25 -13.86
N GLU A 470 16.87 16.44 -14.42
CA GLU A 470 17.63 17.62 -13.99
C GLU A 470 17.03 18.24 -12.73
N MET A 471 17.68 18.04 -11.60
CA MET A 471 17.25 18.56 -10.30
C MET A 471 18.05 19.77 -9.84
N SER A 472 19.29 19.94 -10.33
CA SER A 472 20.18 21.01 -9.85
C SER A 472 19.71 22.40 -10.31
N SER A 473 19.10 22.48 -11.48
CA SER A 473 18.52 23.71 -12.04
C SER A 473 16.99 23.71 -12.04
N LEU A 474 16.35 22.76 -11.37
CA LEU A 474 14.88 22.61 -11.40
C LEU A 474 14.14 23.90 -11.03
N ALA A 475 14.54 24.56 -9.95
CA ALA A 475 13.90 25.81 -9.51
C ALA A 475 14.03 26.90 -10.58
N GLN A 476 15.18 27.02 -11.24
CA GLN A 476 15.37 28.01 -12.33
C GLN A 476 14.54 27.64 -13.56
N ASN A 477 14.45 26.35 -13.90
CA ASN A 477 13.64 25.87 -15.02
C ASN A 477 12.15 26.14 -14.76
N ILE A 478 11.66 25.91 -13.56
CA ILE A 478 10.29 26.25 -13.14
C ILE A 478 10.05 27.76 -13.30
N LEU A 479 10.93 28.60 -12.75
CA LEU A 479 10.79 30.06 -12.85
C LEU A 479 10.79 30.57 -14.29
N ASN A 480 11.62 29.99 -15.16
CA ASN A 480 11.70 30.38 -16.57
C ASN A 480 10.44 29.96 -17.37
N ASN A 481 9.67 28.99 -16.89
CA ASN A 481 8.50 28.42 -17.56
C ASN A 481 7.20 28.59 -16.75
N LEU A 482 7.20 29.49 -15.76
CA LEU A 482 6.07 29.66 -14.82
C LEU A 482 4.77 30.07 -15.53
N ASP A 483 4.86 30.92 -16.58
CA ASP A 483 3.71 31.39 -17.34
C ASP A 483 2.97 30.26 -18.11
N SER A 484 3.65 29.15 -18.36
CA SER A 484 3.10 27.96 -19.03
C SER A 484 2.74 26.82 -18.05
N GLN A 485 2.90 27.03 -16.76
CA GLN A 485 2.59 26.01 -15.76
C GLN A 485 1.09 25.69 -15.74
N PRO A 486 0.68 24.42 -15.89
CA PRO A 486 -0.69 24.01 -15.64
C PRO A 486 -1.09 24.30 -14.18
N LYS A 487 -2.35 24.65 -13.97
CA LYS A 487 -2.85 24.97 -12.63
C LYS A 487 -2.91 23.70 -11.77
N PRO A 488 -2.25 23.65 -10.59
CA PRO A 488 -2.38 22.53 -9.69
C PRO A 488 -3.75 22.52 -9.00
N GLY A 489 -4.22 21.33 -8.60
CA GLY A 489 -5.47 21.15 -7.87
C GLY A 489 -5.56 19.80 -7.20
N GLY A 490 -6.35 19.72 -6.13
CA GLY A 490 -6.76 18.49 -5.47
C GLY A 490 -8.27 18.34 -5.51
N PHE A 491 -8.78 17.14 -5.69
CA PHE A 491 -10.20 16.88 -5.82
C PHE A 491 -10.58 15.54 -5.19
N LEU A 492 -11.78 15.48 -4.62
CA LEU A 492 -12.52 14.24 -4.45
C LEU A 492 -13.48 14.10 -5.63
N LYS A 493 -13.38 13.03 -6.40
CA LYS A 493 -14.25 12.81 -7.58
C LYS A 493 -15.07 11.55 -7.43
N ALA A 494 -16.34 11.61 -7.86
CA ALA A 494 -17.14 10.44 -8.21
C ALA A 494 -17.08 10.24 -9.71
N PHE A 495 -16.52 9.11 -10.12
CA PHE A 495 -16.19 8.82 -11.51
C PHE A 495 -16.86 7.52 -11.97
N ASP A 496 -17.47 7.55 -13.13
CA ASP A 496 -18.02 6.37 -13.78
C ASP A 496 -16.96 5.72 -14.67
N PRO A 497 -16.40 4.56 -14.29
CA PRO A 497 -15.33 3.92 -15.03
C PRO A 497 -15.73 3.36 -16.40
N LEU A 498 -17.04 3.14 -16.64
CA LEU A 498 -17.53 2.59 -17.90
C LEU A 498 -17.74 3.68 -18.96
N THR A 499 -18.22 4.85 -18.53
CA THR A 499 -18.52 5.96 -19.45
C THR A 499 -17.44 7.04 -19.48
N GLY A 500 -16.59 7.11 -18.46
CA GLY A 500 -15.60 8.18 -18.29
C GLY A 500 -16.20 9.49 -17.77
N GLU A 501 -17.45 9.49 -17.32
CA GLU A 501 -18.11 10.68 -16.80
C GLU A 501 -17.72 10.94 -15.35
N THR A 502 -17.29 12.17 -15.04
CA THR A 502 -17.21 12.65 -13.65
C THR A 502 -18.59 13.14 -13.21
N LYS A 503 -19.25 12.40 -12.33
CA LYS A 503 -20.60 12.75 -11.84
C LYS A 503 -20.57 13.99 -10.96
N TRP A 504 -19.59 14.09 -10.09
CA TRP A 504 -19.30 15.28 -9.30
C TRP A 504 -17.82 15.36 -8.96
N SER A 505 -17.36 16.56 -8.64
CA SER A 505 -15.98 16.85 -8.28
C SER A 505 -15.96 17.93 -7.20
N VAL A 506 -15.43 17.61 -6.04
CA VAL A 506 -15.26 18.53 -4.91
C VAL A 506 -13.81 18.98 -4.85
N PRO A 507 -13.50 20.28 -4.97
CA PRO A 507 -12.15 20.76 -4.79
C PRO A 507 -11.73 20.62 -3.33
N ILE A 508 -10.53 20.08 -3.11
CA ILE A 508 -9.89 19.94 -1.81
C ILE A 508 -8.76 20.98 -1.72
N PRO A 509 -8.50 21.55 -0.53
CA PRO A 509 -7.54 22.67 -0.38
C PRO A 509 -6.12 22.38 -0.86
N HIS A 510 -5.69 21.12 -0.83
CA HIS A 510 -4.36 20.69 -1.25
C HIS A 510 -4.47 19.49 -2.20
N TYR A 511 -3.53 19.32 -3.14
CA TYR A 511 -3.55 18.17 -4.04
C TYR A 511 -3.17 16.84 -3.35
N TRP A 512 -2.33 16.86 -2.29
CA TRP A 512 -1.96 15.68 -1.52
C TRP A 512 -2.96 15.46 -0.38
N ASN A 513 -3.88 14.51 -0.53
CA ASN A 513 -5.03 14.29 0.34
C ASN A 513 -5.15 12.82 0.76
N GLY A 514 -5.97 12.55 1.78
CA GLY A 514 -6.20 11.22 2.32
C GLY A 514 -7.00 10.29 1.40
N GLY A 515 -6.90 8.99 1.69
CA GLY A 515 -7.75 7.99 1.06
C GLY A 515 -9.21 8.11 1.46
N VAL A 516 -10.09 7.39 0.76
CA VAL A 516 -11.53 7.47 0.92
C VAL A 516 -12.16 6.16 1.42
N LEU A 517 -13.34 6.29 2.00
CA LEU A 517 -14.24 5.21 2.39
C LEU A 517 -15.64 5.52 1.89
N GLY A 518 -16.21 4.64 1.06
CA GLY A 518 -17.63 4.68 0.69
C GLY A 518 -18.47 3.78 1.58
N THR A 519 -19.71 4.17 1.86
CA THR A 519 -20.63 3.37 2.68
C THR A 519 -22.04 3.27 2.06
N ALA A 520 -22.73 2.18 2.37
CA ALA A 520 -24.12 1.99 1.98
C ALA A 520 -25.08 2.93 2.74
N GLY A 521 -24.61 3.67 3.75
CA GLY A 521 -25.31 4.81 4.37
C GLY A 521 -25.42 6.03 3.48
N GLY A 522 -24.88 5.98 2.26
CA GLY A 522 -24.92 7.06 1.29
C GLY A 522 -23.84 8.10 1.46
N LEU A 523 -22.73 7.75 2.10
CA LEU A 523 -21.66 8.66 2.47
C LEU A 523 -20.31 8.25 1.86
N VAL A 524 -19.48 9.26 1.60
CA VAL A 524 -18.04 9.11 1.31
C VAL A 524 -17.27 9.91 2.35
N PHE A 525 -16.36 9.24 3.07
CA PHE A 525 -15.50 9.87 4.07
C PHE A 525 -14.10 10.09 3.51
N GLN A 526 -13.52 11.27 3.81
CA GLN A 526 -12.14 11.61 3.45
C GLN A 526 -11.53 12.56 4.49
N GLY A 527 -10.26 12.33 4.82
CA GLY A 527 -9.43 13.31 5.50
C GLY A 527 -8.63 14.15 4.51
N ASP A 528 -8.27 15.39 4.87
CA ASP A 528 -7.43 16.24 4.04
C ASP A 528 -6.09 16.59 4.70
N ALA A 529 -5.21 17.17 3.90
CA ALA A 529 -3.87 17.57 4.35
C ALA A 529 -3.89 18.73 5.35
N LEU A 530 -4.99 19.46 5.47
CA LEU A 530 -5.14 20.59 6.40
C LEU A 530 -5.81 20.19 7.73
N GLY A 531 -6.14 18.91 7.89
CA GLY A 531 -6.69 18.37 9.14
C GLY A 531 -8.20 18.33 9.22
N MET A 532 -8.89 18.48 8.10
CA MET A 532 -10.35 18.38 8.07
C MET A 532 -10.77 16.95 7.68
N PHE A 533 -11.48 16.27 8.56
CA PHE A 533 -12.15 15.01 8.28
C PHE A 533 -13.60 15.31 7.90
N SER A 534 -14.01 14.85 6.73
CA SER A 534 -15.32 15.21 6.15
C SER A 534 -16.09 13.99 5.68
N ALA A 535 -17.43 14.08 5.76
CA ALA A 535 -18.36 13.17 5.12
C ALA A 535 -19.13 13.91 4.03
N TYR A 536 -19.18 13.29 2.85
CA TYR A 536 -19.86 13.81 1.66
C TYR A 536 -21.03 12.92 1.27
N ASP A 537 -22.09 13.52 0.77
CA ASP A 537 -23.16 12.79 0.08
C ASP A 537 -22.57 12.08 -1.15
N LYS A 538 -22.71 10.76 -1.22
CA LYS A 538 -22.11 9.95 -2.28
C LYS A 538 -22.66 10.24 -3.68
N ASP A 539 -23.89 10.77 -3.77
CA ASP A 539 -24.58 11.00 -5.04
C ASP A 539 -24.34 12.42 -5.59
N THR A 540 -24.08 13.40 -4.71
CA THR A 540 -23.98 14.81 -5.08
C THR A 540 -22.60 15.44 -4.80
N GLY A 541 -21.81 14.86 -3.90
CA GLY A 541 -20.57 15.45 -3.42
C GLY A 541 -20.78 16.60 -2.41
N GLU A 542 -22.01 16.86 -1.95
CA GLU A 542 -22.28 17.85 -0.91
C GLU A 542 -21.62 17.40 0.41
N ARG A 543 -20.88 18.32 1.06
CA ARG A 543 -20.31 18.03 2.37
C ARG A 543 -21.37 18.15 3.44
N LEU A 544 -21.69 17.03 4.11
CA LEU A 544 -22.73 16.94 5.12
C LEU A 544 -22.21 17.09 6.55
N TRP A 545 -20.95 16.77 6.78
CA TRP A 545 -20.32 16.83 8.09
C TRP A 545 -18.82 17.07 7.97
N GLU A 546 -18.22 17.69 9.00
CA GLU A 546 -16.78 17.91 9.10
C GLU A 546 -16.32 17.93 10.57
N PHE A 547 -15.10 17.45 10.79
CA PHE A 547 -14.43 17.48 12.09
C PHE A 547 -12.96 17.87 11.90
N ASN A 548 -12.48 18.86 12.67
CA ASN A 548 -11.09 19.31 12.60
C ASN A 548 -10.23 18.51 13.59
N THR A 549 -9.26 17.75 13.09
CA THR A 549 -8.30 16.97 13.87
C THR A 549 -7.05 17.75 14.22
N TYR A 550 -6.89 18.96 13.68
CA TYR A 550 -5.70 19.81 13.83
C TYR A 550 -4.40 19.19 13.33
N THR A 551 -4.46 18.12 12.55
CA THR A 551 -3.30 17.49 11.90
C THR A 551 -3.71 16.89 10.57
N SER A 552 -2.77 16.88 9.62
CA SER A 552 -2.93 16.27 8.30
C SER A 552 -3.47 14.83 8.40
N MET A 553 -4.31 14.43 7.45
CA MET A 553 -4.83 13.07 7.33
C MET A 553 -4.59 12.54 5.92
N LEU A 554 -3.70 11.57 5.81
CA LEU A 554 -3.38 10.90 4.54
C LEU A 554 -3.81 9.43 4.53
N ALA A 555 -3.94 8.83 5.73
CA ALA A 555 -4.48 7.50 5.88
C ALA A 555 -5.93 7.41 5.39
N PRO A 556 -6.36 6.27 4.85
CA PRO A 556 -7.75 6.06 4.53
C PRO A 556 -8.57 5.68 5.78
N PRO A 557 -9.80 6.21 5.92
CA PRO A 557 -10.69 5.80 7.00
C PRO A 557 -11.24 4.39 6.80
N ILE A 558 -11.68 3.78 7.90
CA ILE A 558 -12.46 2.54 7.92
C ILE A 558 -13.72 2.74 8.76
N THR A 559 -14.69 1.84 8.60
CA THR A 559 -15.88 1.78 9.45
C THR A 559 -16.14 0.35 9.90
N PHE A 560 -16.63 0.21 11.12
CA PHE A 560 -16.90 -1.08 11.76
C PHE A 560 -18.05 -0.92 12.77
N GLU A 561 -18.50 -2.03 13.34
CA GLU A 561 -19.57 -2.07 14.34
C GLU A 561 -19.07 -2.83 15.57
N VAL A 562 -19.30 -2.27 16.75
CA VAL A 562 -19.06 -2.92 18.04
C VAL A 562 -20.29 -2.71 18.91
N GLU A 563 -20.78 -3.77 19.56
CA GLU A 563 -21.95 -3.75 20.43
C GLU A 563 -23.23 -3.21 19.76
N GLY A 564 -23.33 -3.33 18.43
CA GLY A 564 -24.47 -2.87 17.64
C GLY A 564 -24.43 -1.40 17.25
N GLU A 565 -23.32 -0.69 17.54
CA GLU A 565 -23.11 0.70 17.16
C GLU A 565 -22.01 0.80 16.09
N GLN A 566 -22.26 1.62 15.06
CA GLN A 566 -21.34 1.86 13.97
C GLN A 566 -20.37 3.00 14.32
N TYR A 567 -19.09 2.80 13.98
CA TYR A 567 -18.02 3.77 14.18
C TYR A 567 -17.24 4.01 12.89
N VAL A 568 -16.61 5.18 12.78
CA VAL A 568 -15.63 5.50 11.75
C VAL A 568 -14.30 5.82 12.42
N SER A 569 -13.20 5.24 11.92
CA SER A 569 -11.87 5.43 12.48
C SER A 569 -10.87 5.84 11.40
N ILE A 570 -9.93 6.70 11.75
CA ILE A 570 -8.87 7.17 10.86
C ILE A 570 -7.59 7.48 11.64
N LEU A 571 -6.43 7.12 11.07
CA LEU A 571 -5.14 7.61 11.58
C LEU A 571 -4.90 9.03 11.07
N THR A 572 -4.45 9.91 11.95
CA THR A 572 -4.20 11.30 11.63
C THR A 572 -2.73 11.65 11.84
N GLY A 573 -2.11 12.22 10.84
CA GLY A 573 -0.70 12.58 10.82
C GLY A 573 -0.22 12.82 9.39
N SER A 574 0.84 13.59 9.22
CA SER A 574 1.45 13.82 7.90
C SER A 574 2.04 12.53 7.34
N GLY A 575 1.92 12.31 6.04
CA GLY A 575 2.55 11.19 5.34
C GLY A 575 3.79 11.60 4.56
N GLY A 576 4.53 10.60 4.04
CA GLY A 576 5.82 10.80 3.40
C GLY A 576 5.85 11.69 2.16
N GLY A 577 4.71 12.00 1.57
CA GLY A 577 4.61 12.89 0.39
C GLY A 577 4.65 14.38 0.70
N ASP A 578 4.51 14.80 1.96
CA ASP A 578 4.50 16.22 2.34
C ASP A 578 5.80 16.95 1.95
N LEU A 579 6.92 16.22 1.87
CA LEU A 579 8.22 16.76 1.43
C LEU A 579 8.22 17.21 -0.04
N PHE A 580 7.30 16.71 -0.85
CA PHE A 580 7.17 17.02 -2.28
C PHE A 580 6.04 18.01 -2.57
N GLY A 581 5.22 18.32 -1.57
CA GLY A 581 3.92 18.96 -1.70
C GLY A 581 3.91 20.49 -1.74
N GLY A 582 5.02 21.17 -1.87
CA GLY A 582 5.03 22.62 -1.95
C GLY A 582 5.09 23.31 -0.58
N GLU A 583 4.22 24.28 -0.28
CA GLU A 583 4.32 25.03 0.98
C GLU A 583 4.20 24.12 2.20
N PRO A 584 5.10 24.24 3.19
CA PRO A 584 4.99 23.47 4.41
C PRO A 584 3.64 23.75 5.08
N LEU A 585 2.95 22.70 5.50
CA LEU A 585 1.75 22.85 6.31
C LEU A 585 2.07 23.74 7.52
N PRO A 586 1.18 24.65 7.92
CA PRO A 586 1.45 25.52 9.04
C PRO A 586 1.77 24.68 10.28
N PRO A 587 2.79 25.06 11.08
CA PRO A 587 3.09 24.35 12.30
C PRO A 587 1.89 24.42 13.25
N ILE A 588 1.27 23.27 13.50
CA ILE A 588 0.16 23.17 14.43
C ILE A 588 0.77 22.87 15.79
N GLU A 589 0.77 23.87 16.68
CA GLU A 589 1.31 23.79 18.04
C GLU A 589 0.42 22.99 19.02
N ILE A 590 -0.70 22.43 18.54
CA ILE A 590 -1.65 21.68 19.37
C ILE A 590 -1.26 20.21 19.32
N GLN A 591 -1.34 19.51 20.45
CA GLN A 591 -1.23 18.05 20.49
C GLN A 591 -2.23 17.44 19.51
N ALA A 592 -1.71 16.98 18.38
CA ALA A 592 -2.53 16.44 17.32
C ALA A 592 -3.08 15.06 17.71
N LEU A 593 -4.33 14.82 17.38
CA LEU A 593 -4.94 13.51 17.54
C LEU A 593 -4.29 12.56 16.53
N SER A 594 -3.72 11.45 16.99
CA SER A 594 -3.00 10.52 16.09
C SER A 594 -3.88 9.40 15.56
N LEU A 595 -4.90 9.00 16.31
CA LEU A 595 -5.93 8.04 15.92
C LEU A 595 -7.24 8.49 16.57
N ILE A 596 -8.28 8.60 15.77
CA ILE A 596 -9.60 9.02 16.24
C ILE A 596 -10.66 8.01 15.86
N GLN A 597 -11.70 7.92 16.70
CA GLN A 597 -12.94 7.20 16.44
C GLN A 597 -14.10 8.19 16.63
N ILE A 598 -14.98 8.19 15.66
CA ILE A 598 -16.15 9.09 15.59
C ILE A 598 -17.40 8.23 15.42
#